data_2edc754ce07d437b837ed4eafa94286d
#
_entry.id   2edc754ce07d437b837ed4eafa94286d
#
_cell.length_a   1.000
_cell.length_b   1.000
_cell.length_c   1.000
_cell.angle_alpha   90.00
_cell.angle_beta   90.00
_cell.angle_gamma   90.00
#
_symmetry.space_group_name_H-M   'P 1'
#
loop_
_entity.id
_entity.type
_entity.pdbx_description
1 polymer ?
#
loop_
_entity_poly.entity_id
_entity_poly.type
_entity_poly.pdbx_seq_one_letter_code
_entity_poly.pdbx_strand_id
1 'polypeptide(L)'
;MLVSSMLERLTGPDTAQTAQSASQKLSARFTREVEQCYATGATLNDIGDMLGVTPTHLTRTFKSTCGMTAARYLGDRLMHAARSELIDTPNSAAEIARDLGFSSPAYFSRAFLHHAGETPGKFRNHHRPNRHQSDAASGKIRPAQSDQRVSLMS
;
A
#
# COMPACT_ATOMS: atom_id res chain seq x y z
N MET A 1 39.21 43.42 -14.74
CA MET A 1 37.91 43.45 -14.08
C MET A 1 36.75 43.03 -14.98
N LEU A 2 36.94 42.11 -15.91
CA LEU A 2 35.86 41.64 -16.80
C LEU A 2 35.50 40.16 -16.62
N VAL A 3 36.15 39.47 -15.69
CA VAL A 3 35.95 38.00 -15.48
C VAL A 3 34.86 37.72 -14.46
N SER A 4 34.59 38.63 -13.53
CA SER A 4 33.52 38.50 -12.52
C SER A 4 32.11 38.60 -13.11
N SER A 5 31.92 39.39 -14.16
CA SER A 5 30.62 39.64 -14.78
C SER A 5 30.15 38.48 -15.67
N MET A 6 31.03 37.57 -16.05
CA MET A 6 30.71 36.44 -16.93
C MET A 6 30.26 35.20 -16.15
N LEU A 7 30.68 35.05 -14.88
CA LEU A 7 30.23 33.97 -14.01
C LEU A 7 28.82 34.21 -13.47
N GLU A 8 28.40 35.46 -13.28
CA GLU A 8 27.05 35.79 -12.81
C GLU A 8 25.96 35.55 -13.87
N ARG A 9 26.31 35.47 -15.13
CA ARG A 9 25.38 35.17 -16.24
C ARG A 9 25.12 33.68 -16.42
N LEU A 10 25.93 32.79 -15.81
CA LEU A 10 25.76 31.33 -15.87
C LEU A 10 24.91 30.78 -14.73
N THR A 11 24.61 31.61 -13.72
CA THR A 11 23.69 31.29 -12.60
C THR A 11 22.42 32.14 -12.68
N GLY A 12 21.90 32.36 -13.87
CA GLY A 12 20.67 33.09 -14.09
C GLY A 12 19.42 32.33 -13.61
N PRO A 13 18.29 33.02 -13.39
CA PRO A 13 17.03 32.43 -12.95
C PRO A 13 16.52 31.31 -13.87
N ASP A 14 17.00 31.27 -15.10
CA ASP A 14 16.64 30.29 -16.10
C ASP A 14 17.18 28.89 -15.77
N THR A 15 18.38 28.77 -15.20
CA THR A 15 18.98 27.50 -14.79
C THR A 15 18.28 26.89 -13.57
N ALA A 16 17.90 27.71 -12.61
CA ALA A 16 17.15 27.29 -11.42
C ALA A 16 15.73 26.83 -11.80
N GLN A 17 15.09 27.54 -12.71
CA GLN A 17 13.76 27.23 -13.22
C GLN A 17 13.73 25.93 -14.04
N THR A 18 14.77 25.71 -14.86
CA THR A 18 14.95 24.47 -15.63
C THR A 18 15.22 23.27 -14.72
N ALA A 19 16.05 23.43 -13.69
CA ALA A 19 16.32 22.38 -12.70
C ALA A 19 15.09 22.04 -11.87
N GLN A 20 14.30 23.03 -11.47
CA GLN A 20 13.04 22.82 -10.76
C GLN A 20 12.01 22.09 -11.63
N SER A 21 11.91 22.44 -12.91
CA SER A 21 11.06 21.73 -13.89
C SER A 21 11.50 20.27 -14.08
N ALA A 22 12.79 20.00 -14.14
CA ALA A 22 13.33 18.63 -14.24
C ALA A 22 13.01 17.80 -12.99
N SER A 23 13.15 18.39 -11.80
CA SER A 23 12.82 17.76 -10.53
C SER A 23 11.32 17.43 -10.41
N GLN A 24 10.47 18.35 -10.85
CA GLN A 24 9.01 18.12 -10.90
C GLN A 24 8.64 17.01 -11.89
N LYS A 25 9.26 16.98 -13.06
CA LYS A 25 9.05 15.92 -14.06
C LYS A 25 9.48 14.55 -13.53
N LEU A 26 10.65 14.46 -12.86
CA LEU A 26 11.11 13.22 -12.25
C LEU A 26 10.16 12.75 -11.15
N SER A 27 9.69 13.64 -10.29
CA SER A 27 8.73 13.31 -9.23
C SER A 27 7.40 12.82 -9.80
N ALA A 28 6.89 13.45 -10.86
CA ALA A 28 5.68 13.02 -11.54
C ALA A 28 5.83 11.65 -12.21
N ARG A 29 7.00 11.38 -12.83
CA ARG A 29 7.30 10.05 -13.40
C ARG A 29 7.38 9.00 -12.29
N PHE A 30 8.05 9.29 -11.19
CA PHE A 30 8.13 8.38 -10.04
C PHE A 30 6.74 8.03 -9.50
N THR A 31 5.88 9.03 -9.27
CA THR A 31 4.50 8.79 -8.83
C THR A 31 3.74 7.86 -9.78
N ARG A 32 3.89 8.06 -11.08
CA ARG A 32 3.24 7.22 -12.11
C ARG A 32 3.77 5.78 -12.06
N GLU A 33 5.09 5.60 -11.97
CA GLU A 33 5.69 4.25 -11.88
C GLU A 33 5.24 3.52 -10.61
N VAL A 34 5.18 4.22 -9.46
CA VAL A 34 4.65 3.63 -8.24
C VAL A 34 3.21 3.15 -8.44
N GLU A 35 2.33 3.95 -9.03
CA GLU A 35 0.94 3.55 -9.29
C GLU A 35 0.82 2.33 -10.20
N GLN A 36 1.77 2.11 -11.10
CA GLN A 36 1.76 0.96 -12.00
C GLN A 36 2.37 -0.30 -11.40
N CYS A 37 3.33 -0.17 -10.50
CA CYS A 37 4.13 -1.30 -10.03
C CYS A 37 4.10 -1.57 -8.52
N TYR A 38 3.38 -0.78 -7.69
CA TYR A 38 3.32 -1.07 -6.26
C TYR A 38 2.80 -2.48 -5.95
N ALA A 39 1.86 -2.98 -6.74
CA ALA A 39 1.28 -4.31 -6.57
C ALA A 39 2.17 -5.47 -7.05
N THR A 40 3.27 -5.17 -7.76
CA THR A 40 4.21 -6.19 -8.26
C THR A 40 5.37 -6.45 -7.32
N GLY A 41 5.40 -5.78 -6.17
CA GLY A 41 6.50 -5.87 -5.21
C GLY A 41 7.77 -5.12 -5.63
N ALA A 42 7.66 -4.21 -6.60
CA ALA A 42 8.80 -3.41 -7.05
C ALA A 42 9.38 -2.58 -5.91
N THR A 43 10.70 -2.65 -5.77
CA THR A 43 11.45 -1.88 -4.78
C THR A 43 11.77 -0.48 -5.28
N LEU A 44 12.24 0.39 -4.38
CA LEU A 44 12.71 1.72 -4.76
C LEU A 44 13.91 1.65 -5.73
N ASN A 45 14.74 0.60 -5.64
CA ASN A 45 15.85 0.36 -6.57
C ASN A 45 15.31 0.06 -7.97
N ASP A 46 14.35 -0.86 -8.08
CA ASP A 46 13.75 -1.23 -9.37
C ASP A 46 13.10 -0.03 -10.06
N ILE A 47 12.40 0.82 -9.29
CA ILE A 47 11.81 2.04 -9.82
C ILE A 47 12.89 3.06 -10.22
N GLY A 48 13.96 3.17 -9.45
CA GLY A 48 15.12 4.01 -9.81
C GLY A 48 15.73 3.58 -11.14
N ASP A 49 15.94 2.29 -11.33
CA ASP A 49 16.49 1.72 -12.58
C ASP A 49 15.55 1.98 -13.78
N MET A 50 14.24 1.79 -13.60
CA MET A 50 13.26 2.12 -14.65
C MET A 50 13.25 3.60 -15.02
N LEU A 51 13.52 4.48 -14.08
CA LEU A 51 13.60 5.92 -14.30
C LEU A 51 14.98 6.40 -14.78
N GLY A 52 16.00 5.52 -14.75
CA GLY A 52 17.37 5.84 -15.11
C GLY A 52 18.08 6.75 -14.09
N VAL A 53 17.71 6.64 -12.81
CA VAL A 53 18.28 7.45 -11.72
C VAL A 53 18.62 6.59 -10.51
N THR A 54 19.59 7.04 -9.71
CA THR A 54 19.91 6.34 -8.45
C THR A 54 18.81 6.56 -7.42
N PRO A 55 18.55 5.60 -6.52
CA PRO A 55 17.59 5.75 -5.42
C PRO A 55 17.86 6.96 -4.52
N THR A 56 19.15 7.29 -4.34
CA THR A 56 19.58 8.47 -3.57
C THR A 56 19.15 9.77 -4.25
N HIS A 57 19.39 9.87 -5.57
CA HIS A 57 18.97 11.03 -6.36
C HIS A 57 17.44 11.17 -6.36
N LEU A 58 16.74 10.06 -6.60
CA LEU A 58 15.28 10.01 -6.58
C LEU A 58 14.72 10.47 -5.23
N THR A 59 15.25 9.94 -4.12
CA THR A 59 14.81 10.31 -2.76
C THR A 59 15.04 11.79 -2.47
N ARG A 60 16.20 12.33 -2.84
CA ARG A 60 16.52 13.75 -2.63
C ARG A 60 15.59 14.65 -3.45
N THR A 61 15.43 14.34 -4.72
CA THR A 61 14.58 15.10 -5.63
C THR A 61 13.11 15.05 -5.19
N PHE A 62 12.60 13.88 -4.88
CA PHE A 62 11.22 13.72 -4.43
C PHE A 62 10.96 14.43 -3.10
N LYS A 63 11.93 14.38 -2.17
CA LYS A 63 11.82 15.10 -0.89
C LYS A 63 11.81 16.62 -1.08
N SER A 64 12.59 17.16 -2.02
CA SER A 64 12.62 18.61 -2.29
C SER A 64 11.35 19.11 -2.98
N THR A 65 10.69 18.27 -3.79
CA THR A 65 9.47 18.65 -4.52
C THR A 65 8.19 18.34 -3.76
N CYS A 66 8.14 17.23 -3.03
CA CYS A 66 6.92 16.70 -2.39
C CYS A 66 6.98 16.74 -0.86
N GLY A 67 8.09 17.14 -0.25
CA GLY A 67 8.26 17.23 1.20
C GLY A 67 8.42 15.88 1.93
N MET A 68 8.30 14.75 1.24
CA MET A 68 8.46 13.41 1.80
C MET A 68 9.44 12.56 1.00
N THR A 69 10.03 11.54 1.62
CA THR A 69 10.95 10.64 0.90
C THR A 69 10.22 9.73 -0.07
N ALA A 70 10.89 9.33 -1.15
CA ALA A 70 10.36 8.38 -2.13
C ALA A 70 10.00 7.02 -1.48
N ALA A 71 10.82 6.55 -0.54
CA ALA A 71 10.56 5.32 0.21
C ALA A 71 9.28 5.40 1.06
N ARG A 72 9.05 6.56 1.70
CA ARG A 72 7.81 6.79 2.47
C ARG A 72 6.59 6.77 1.55
N TYR A 73 6.66 7.46 0.42
CA TYR A 73 5.55 7.49 -0.54
C TYR A 73 5.20 6.07 -1.03
N LEU A 74 6.20 5.29 -1.43
CA LEU A 74 6.00 3.89 -1.84
C LEU A 74 5.39 3.05 -0.70
N GLY A 75 5.90 3.20 0.52
CA GLY A 75 5.37 2.51 1.70
C GLY A 75 3.90 2.87 2.00
N ASP A 76 3.54 4.14 1.91
CA ASP A 76 2.17 4.61 2.12
C ASP A 76 1.22 4.02 1.06
N ARG A 77 1.66 3.91 -0.21
CA ARG A 77 0.89 3.26 -1.28
C ARG A 77 0.70 1.76 -1.05
N LEU A 78 1.77 1.06 -0.65
CA LEU A 78 1.70 -0.36 -0.28
C LEU A 78 0.74 -0.60 0.89
N MET A 79 0.77 0.25 1.92
CA MET A 79 -0.14 0.13 3.05
C MET A 79 -1.59 0.44 2.68
N HIS A 80 -1.81 1.36 1.75
CA HIS A 80 -3.15 1.61 1.20
C HIS A 80 -3.69 0.37 0.47
N ALA A 81 -2.89 -0.23 -0.41
CA ALA A 81 -3.25 -1.47 -1.09
C ALA A 81 -3.52 -2.61 -0.11
N ALA A 82 -2.67 -2.77 0.91
CA ALA A 82 -2.85 -3.78 1.95
C ALA A 82 -4.18 -3.65 2.70
N ARG A 83 -4.61 -2.42 2.99
CA ARG A 83 -5.92 -2.17 3.63
C ARG A 83 -7.07 -2.61 2.73
N SER A 84 -7.03 -2.26 1.44
CA SER A 84 -8.06 -2.69 0.47
C SER A 84 -8.10 -4.21 0.36
N GLU A 85 -6.95 -4.87 0.19
CA GLU A 85 -6.86 -6.34 0.12
C GLU A 85 -7.40 -7.03 1.38
N LEU A 86 -7.10 -6.49 2.56
CA LEU A 86 -7.60 -7.04 3.83
C LEU A 86 -9.13 -6.96 3.93
N ILE A 87 -9.75 -5.92 3.37
CA ILE A 87 -11.20 -5.72 3.40
C ILE A 87 -11.88 -6.51 2.29
N ASP A 88 -11.37 -6.42 1.07
CA ASP A 88 -12.06 -6.84 -0.15
C ASP A 88 -11.84 -8.32 -0.49
N THR A 89 -10.73 -8.91 -0.03
CA THR A 89 -10.36 -10.29 -0.36
C THR A 89 -10.36 -11.23 0.85
N PRO A 90 -10.56 -12.54 0.65
CA PRO A 90 -10.41 -13.53 1.72
C PRO A 90 -8.95 -13.89 2.02
N ASN A 91 -7.99 -13.35 1.24
CA ASN A 91 -6.58 -13.69 1.34
C ASN A 91 -6.04 -13.47 2.75
N SER A 92 -5.21 -14.40 3.23
CA SER A 92 -4.53 -14.25 4.51
C SER A 92 -3.54 -13.08 4.50
N ALA A 93 -3.19 -12.55 5.66
CA ALA A 93 -2.16 -11.52 5.76
C ALA A 93 -0.80 -11.97 5.19
N ALA A 94 -0.52 -13.27 5.21
CA ALA A 94 0.71 -13.84 4.62
C ALA A 94 0.67 -13.83 3.09
N GLU A 95 -0.47 -14.13 2.49
CA GLU A 95 -0.67 -14.06 1.04
C GLU A 95 -0.59 -12.60 0.56
N ILE A 96 -1.27 -11.68 1.23
CA ILE A 96 -1.20 -10.26 0.93
C ILE A 96 0.23 -9.72 1.03
N ALA A 97 0.98 -10.12 2.08
CA ALA A 97 2.37 -9.74 2.25
C ALA A 97 3.23 -10.19 1.05
N ARG A 98 3.06 -11.42 0.60
CA ARG A 98 3.78 -11.99 -0.55
C ARG A 98 3.40 -11.25 -1.83
N ASP A 99 2.12 -11.03 -2.08
CA ASP A 99 1.62 -10.43 -3.31
C ASP A 99 2.03 -8.95 -3.42
N LEU A 100 2.17 -8.26 -2.29
CA LEU A 100 2.70 -6.90 -2.22
C LEU A 100 4.25 -6.82 -2.13
N GLY A 101 4.95 -7.96 -2.25
CA GLY A 101 6.42 -8.02 -2.33
C GLY A 101 7.14 -7.80 -1.00
N PHE A 102 6.48 -8.02 0.14
CA PHE A 102 7.17 -7.99 1.44
C PHE A 102 8.07 -9.21 1.62
N SER A 103 9.26 -8.98 2.15
CA SER A 103 10.26 -10.03 2.38
C SER A 103 9.80 -11.12 3.36
N SER A 104 8.86 -10.80 4.24
CA SER A 104 8.23 -11.79 5.14
C SER A 104 6.88 -11.28 5.67
N PRO A 105 5.95 -12.20 6.02
CA PRO A 105 4.69 -11.85 6.67
C PRO A 105 4.89 -11.15 8.03
N ALA A 106 5.96 -11.48 8.74
CA ALA A 106 6.29 -10.85 10.02
C ALA A 106 6.71 -9.37 9.81
N TYR A 107 7.51 -9.10 8.78
CA TYR A 107 7.87 -7.72 8.42
C TYR A 107 6.64 -6.91 7.99
N PHE A 108 5.80 -7.48 7.13
CA PHE A 108 4.52 -6.88 6.74
C PHE A 108 3.66 -6.53 7.95
N SER A 109 3.46 -7.48 8.87
CA SER A 109 2.61 -7.25 10.05
C SER A 109 3.12 -6.12 10.95
N ARG A 110 4.44 -6.00 11.12
CA ARG A 110 5.06 -4.89 11.86
C ARG A 110 4.91 -3.54 11.13
N ALA A 111 5.15 -3.53 9.81
CA ALA A 111 4.98 -2.34 9.01
C ALA A 111 3.51 -1.87 9.01
N PHE A 112 2.58 -2.81 8.86
CA PHE A 112 1.15 -2.52 8.91
C PHE A 112 0.71 -1.96 10.27
N LEU A 113 1.15 -2.60 11.37
CA LEU A 113 0.88 -2.12 12.73
C LEU A 113 1.41 -0.69 12.94
N HIS A 114 2.62 -0.41 12.44
CA HIS A 114 3.20 0.94 12.53
C HIS A 114 2.39 1.99 11.76
N HIS A 115 1.86 1.62 10.58
CA HIS A 115 1.09 2.54 9.73
C HIS A 115 -0.39 2.66 10.10
N ALA A 116 -1.00 1.57 10.54
CA ALA A 116 -2.44 1.49 10.79
C ALA A 116 -2.80 1.59 12.29
N GLY A 117 -1.81 1.46 13.18
CA GLY A 117 -2.03 1.42 14.63
C GLY A 117 -2.58 0.10 15.16
N GLU A 118 -2.87 -0.85 14.30
CA GLU A 118 -3.37 -2.18 14.66
C GLU A 118 -2.84 -3.27 13.71
N THR A 119 -2.92 -4.52 14.14
CA THR A 119 -2.47 -5.65 13.32
C THR A 119 -3.40 -5.92 12.14
N PRO A 120 -2.90 -6.52 11.03
CA PRO A 120 -3.73 -6.85 9.86
C PRO A 120 -4.99 -7.64 10.19
N GLY A 121 -4.89 -8.59 11.12
CA GLY A 121 -6.04 -9.40 11.56
C GLY A 121 -7.09 -8.59 12.32
N LYS A 122 -6.66 -7.69 13.24
CA LYS A 122 -7.58 -6.79 13.94
C LYS A 122 -8.25 -5.83 12.97
N PHE A 123 -7.47 -5.23 12.08
CA PHE A 123 -7.98 -4.33 11.05
C PHE A 123 -9.07 -5.01 10.21
N ARG A 124 -8.83 -6.23 9.75
CA ARG A 124 -9.82 -7.01 9.00
C ARG A 124 -11.10 -7.22 9.80
N ASN A 125 -10.99 -7.62 11.06
CA ASN A 125 -12.15 -7.87 11.91
C ASN A 125 -12.98 -6.61 12.17
N HIS A 126 -12.33 -5.46 12.29
CA HIS A 126 -13.04 -4.18 12.48
C HIS A 126 -13.74 -3.69 11.22
N HIS A 127 -13.13 -3.89 10.04
CA HIS A 127 -13.63 -3.34 8.77
C HIS A 127 -14.42 -4.35 7.92
N ARG A 128 -14.43 -5.62 8.32
CA ARG A 128 -15.26 -6.69 7.75
C ARG A 128 -16.29 -7.13 8.80
N PRO A 129 -17.39 -6.41 9.01
CA PRO A 129 -18.42 -6.88 9.96
C PRO A 129 -19.01 -8.18 9.44
N ASN A 130 -18.70 -9.26 10.16
CA ASN A 130 -19.40 -10.54 10.24
C ASN A 130 -20.27 -10.96 9.03
N ARG A 131 -19.67 -11.58 8.03
CA ARG A 131 -20.40 -12.53 7.17
C ARG A 131 -20.81 -13.80 7.91
N HIS A 132 -20.26 -14.08 9.09
CA HIS A 132 -20.57 -15.29 9.86
C HIS A 132 -21.81 -15.17 10.76
N GLN A 133 -22.47 -14.01 10.89
CA GLN A 133 -23.70 -13.90 11.66
C GLN A 133 -24.97 -14.06 10.81
N SER A 134 -24.90 -13.97 9.48
CA SER A 134 -26.05 -14.19 8.62
C SER A 134 -26.38 -15.67 8.40
N ASP A 135 -25.40 -16.57 8.51
CA ASP A 135 -25.65 -18.02 8.33
C ASP A 135 -26.11 -18.73 9.61
N ALA A 136 -25.88 -18.12 10.78
CA ALA A 136 -26.34 -18.67 12.05
C ALA A 136 -27.80 -18.31 12.36
N ALA A 137 -28.35 -17.27 11.72
CA ALA A 137 -29.74 -16.85 11.93
C ALA A 137 -30.73 -17.54 10.98
N SER A 138 -30.24 -18.28 9.96
CA SER A 138 -31.10 -18.89 8.93
C SER A 138 -31.13 -20.42 8.97
N GLY A 139 -30.71 -21.05 10.03
CA GLY A 139 -30.65 -22.51 10.07
C GLY A 139 -30.87 -23.09 11.43
N LYS A 140 -32.15 -23.31 11.81
CA LYS A 140 -32.66 -24.53 12.41
C LYS A 140 -33.96 -24.26 13.16
N ILE A 141 -35.03 -24.17 12.39
CA ILE A 141 -36.32 -24.66 12.91
C ILE A 141 -36.28 -26.17 12.75
N ARG A 142 -35.98 -26.89 13.82
CA ARG A 142 -36.22 -28.32 13.89
C ARG A 142 -37.73 -28.50 14.04
N PRO A 143 -38.43 -29.23 13.15
CA PRO A 143 -39.78 -29.62 13.41
C PRO A 143 -39.79 -30.62 14.59
N ALA A 144 -40.61 -30.33 15.57
CA ALA A 144 -40.88 -31.24 16.67
C ALA A 144 -41.39 -32.57 16.12
N GLN A 145 -40.67 -33.64 16.40
CA GLN A 145 -41.21 -35.01 16.21
C GLN A 145 -42.31 -35.24 17.23
N SER A 146 -43.51 -35.31 16.72
CA SER A 146 -44.67 -35.77 17.46
C SER A 146 -44.50 -37.25 17.75
N ASP A 147 -44.35 -37.55 19.02
CA ASP A 147 -44.38 -38.90 19.57
C ASP A 147 -45.82 -39.41 19.51
N GLN A 148 -46.15 -40.17 18.50
CA GLN A 148 -47.39 -40.95 18.51
C GLN A 148 -47.06 -42.39 18.98
N ARG A 149 -47.06 -42.56 20.27
CA ARG A 149 -47.29 -43.86 20.84
C ARG A 149 -48.78 -44.14 20.74
N VAL A 150 -49.14 -44.95 19.79
CA VAL A 150 -50.45 -45.61 19.83
C VAL A 150 -50.23 -47.00 20.43
N SER A 151 -50.72 -47.09 21.62
CA SER A 151 -50.90 -48.37 22.34
C SER A 151 -52.01 -49.17 21.61
N LEU A 152 -51.74 -50.36 21.23
CA LEU A 152 -52.73 -51.36 20.87
C LEU A 152 -52.53 -52.54 21.78
N MET A 153 -53.41 -52.60 22.78
CA MET A 153 -53.78 -53.82 23.44
C MET A 153 -55.04 -54.38 22.73
N SER A 154 -54.96 -55.58 22.28
CA SER A 154 -55.87 -56.69 22.37
C SER A 154 -55.43 -57.84 21.51
#